data_7f926adbb3ab2620dbaa4eaf0d33485e
#
_entry.id   7f926adbb3ab2620dbaa4eaf0d33485e
#
_cell.length_a   1.000
_cell.length_b   1.000
_cell.length_c   1.000
_cell.angle_alpha   90.00
_cell.angle_beta   90.00
_cell.angle_gamma   90.00
#
_symmetry.space_group_name_H-M   'P 1'
#
loop_
_entity.id
_entity.type
_entity.pdbx_description
1 polymer ?
#
loop_
_entity_poly.entity_id
_entity_poly.type
_entity_poly.pdbx_seq_one_letter_code
_entity_poly.pdbx_strand_id
1 'polypeptide(L)'
;MRKKSHLSLAVYLIDNMDSSLLINHRKAFLLGSILPDCRPSFVTTKHNMEETFDMVSDFISQLTVDSHDYKRISTAYVRKLGEVTHYVADYFTYPHNEVFDGNIKDHCIYEKNLKEALKSYIDSEQIYINKSLIDSFRKP
;
A
#
# COMPACT_ATOMS: atom_id res chain seq x y z
N MET A 1 -0.74 9.59 -2.90
CA MET A 1 -1.64 9.80 -1.68
C MET A 1 -0.88 10.50 -0.56
N ARG A 2 -1.57 11.12 0.42
CA ARG A 2 -0.91 11.66 1.62
C ARG A 2 -0.49 10.55 2.59
N LYS A 3 0.62 10.75 3.34
CA LYS A 3 1.11 9.81 4.37
C LYS A 3 0.00 9.29 5.30
N LYS A 4 -0.93 10.16 5.73
CA LYS A 4 -2.06 9.75 6.58
C LYS A 4 -3.02 8.79 5.87
N SER A 5 -3.21 8.95 4.55
CA SER A 5 -4.06 8.06 3.76
C SER A 5 -3.42 6.69 3.58
N HIS A 6 -2.10 6.64 3.28
CA HIS A 6 -1.35 5.39 3.24
C HIS A 6 -1.40 4.64 4.58
N LEU A 7 -1.26 5.38 5.68
CA LEU A 7 -1.33 4.79 7.02
C LEU A 7 -2.73 4.24 7.31
N SER A 8 -3.79 4.99 6.98
CA SER A 8 -5.18 4.55 7.18
C SER A 8 -5.48 3.31 6.35
N LEU A 9 -5.03 3.27 5.09
CA LEU A 9 -5.17 2.11 4.22
C LEU A 9 -4.43 0.89 4.79
N ALA A 10 -3.19 1.09 5.26
CA ALA A 10 -2.39 0.01 5.83
C ALA A 10 -3.02 -0.56 7.11
N VAL A 11 -3.55 0.28 7.99
CA VAL A 11 -4.30 -0.16 9.18
C VAL A 11 -5.53 -0.96 8.76
N TYR A 12 -6.30 -0.45 7.79
CA TYR A 12 -7.47 -1.14 7.27
C TYR A 12 -7.13 -2.53 6.70
N LEU A 13 -6.05 -2.65 5.93
CA LEU A 13 -5.58 -3.94 5.40
C LEU A 13 -5.21 -4.92 6.51
N ILE A 14 -4.45 -4.47 7.53
CA ILE A 14 -4.08 -5.32 8.67
C ILE A 14 -5.32 -5.84 9.39
N ASP A 15 -6.30 -4.96 9.62
CA ASP A 15 -7.47 -5.28 10.42
C ASP A 15 -8.49 -6.16 9.67
N ASN A 16 -8.44 -6.18 8.32
CA ASN A 16 -9.44 -6.88 7.50
C ASN A 16 -8.90 -8.10 6.73
N MET A 17 -7.58 -8.27 6.59
CA MET A 17 -7.03 -9.38 5.81
C MET A 17 -6.85 -10.70 6.60
N ASP A 18 -7.10 -10.74 7.90
CA ASP A 18 -6.91 -11.91 8.77
C ASP A 18 -5.54 -12.59 8.56
N SER A 19 -4.50 -11.77 8.40
CA SER A 19 -3.14 -12.22 8.15
C SER A 19 -2.29 -12.18 9.41
N SER A 20 -1.92 -13.33 9.94
CA SER A 20 -1.01 -13.42 11.09
C SER A 20 0.34 -12.75 10.81
N LEU A 21 0.81 -12.78 9.57
CA LEU A 21 2.04 -12.11 9.14
C LEU A 21 1.94 -10.60 9.35
N LEU A 22 0.87 -9.96 8.88
CA LEU A 22 0.66 -8.53 9.04
C LEU A 22 0.43 -8.15 10.50
N ILE A 23 -0.32 -8.95 11.25
CA ILE A 23 -0.58 -8.72 12.67
C ILE A 23 0.72 -8.78 13.47
N ASN A 24 1.53 -9.82 13.29
CA ASN A 24 2.78 -10.02 14.01
C ASN A 24 3.85 -8.98 13.67
N HIS A 25 3.83 -8.44 12.45
CA HIS A 25 4.78 -7.44 11.97
C HIS A 25 4.11 -6.08 11.69
N ARG A 26 3.03 -5.77 12.40
CA ARG A 26 2.21 -4.55 12.18
C ARG A 26 3.05 -3.28 12.02
N LYS A 27 3.99 -3.05 12.93
CA LYS A 27 4.84 -1.84 12.90
C LYS A 27 5.70 -1.76 11.64
N ALA A 28 6.21 -2.88 11.17
CA ALA A 28 7.03 -2.94 9.96
C ALA A 28 6.20 -2.63 8.71
N PHE A 29 4.99 -3.18 8.61
CA PHE A 29 4.08 -2.90 7.52
C PHE A 29 3.66 -1.42 7.47
N LEU A 30 3.27 -0.86 8.61
CA LEU A 30 2.91 0.56 8.74
C LEU A 30 4.08 1.47 8.37
N LEU A 31 5.29 1.17 8.85
CA LEU A 31 6.49 1.92 8.47
C LEU A 31 6.74 1.85 6.96
N GLY A 32 6.69 0.66 6.38
CA GLY A 32 6.85 0.46 4.94
C GLY A 32 5.85 1.27 4.13
N SER A 33 4.59 1.32 4.54
CA SER A 33 3.52 2.03 3.84
C SER A 33 3.70 3.55 3.75
N ILE A 34 4.56 4.15 4.57
CA ILE A 34 4.85 5.60 4.54
C ILE A 34 6.31 5.92 4.18
N LEU A 35 7.18 4.91 4.16
CA LEU A 35 8.62 5.11 3.99
C LEU A 35 9.00 5.78 2.66
N PRO A 36 8.36 5.47 1.50
CA PRO A 36 8.66 6.17 0.25
C PRO A 36 8.49 7.68 0.36
N ASP A 37 7.45 8.15 1.02
CA ASP A 37 7.18 9.58 1.26
C ASP A 37 8.13 10.24 2.28
N CYS A 38 8.90 9.45 3.00
CA CYS A 38 9.84 9.93 4.02
C CYS A 38 11.29 9.99 3.51
N ARG A 39 11.57 9.42 2.33
CA ARG A 39 12.91 9.41 1.75
C ARG A 39 13.22 10.73 1.02
N PRO A 40 14.48 11.19 0.98
CA PRO A 40 14.88 12.35 0.19
C PRO A 40 14.52 12.23 -1.30
N SER A 41 14.52 11.01 -1.85
CA SER A 41 14.12 10.72 -3.23
C SER A 41 12.66 11.07 -3.54
N PHE A 42 11.81 11.27 -2.54
CA PHE A 42 10.44 11.75 -2.72
C PHE A 42 10.38 13.09 -3.49
N VAL A 43 11.39 13.94 -3.34
CA VAL A 43 11.45 15.25 -4.02
C VAL A 43 11.87 15.12 -5.49
N THR A 44 12.59 14.05 -5.84
CA THR A 44 13.21 13.88 -7.17
C THR A 44 12.55 12.79 -8.02
N THR A 45 11.91 11.81 -7.39
CA THR A 45 11.26 10.67 -8.07
C THR A 45 9.76 10.75 -7.84
N LYS A 46 8.99 10.87 -8.90
CA LYS A 46 7.52 10.84 -8.82
C LYS A 46 7.05 9.43 -8.51
N HIS A 47 6.00 9.33 -7.67
CA HIS A 47 5.38 8.04 -7.32
C HIS A 47 4.34 7.63 -8.38
N ASN A 48 4.67 7.77 -9.65
CA ASN A 48 3.84 7.32 -10.75
C ASN A 48 4.36 5.99 -11.32
N MET A 49 3.52 5.33 -12.10
CA MET A 49 3.87 4.04 -12.70
C MET A 49 5.06 4.17 -13.67
N GLU A 50 5.15 5.26 -14.43
CA GLU A 50 6.21 5.47 -15.43
C GLU A 50 7.60 5.47 -14.79
N GLU A 51 7.79 6.14 -13.64
CA GLU A 51 9.09 6.28 -13.00
C GLU A 51 9.45 5.14 -12.03
N THR A 52 8.47 4.42 -11.51
CA THR A 52 8.71 3.48 -10.39
C THR A 52 8.28 2.04 -10.67
N PHE A 53 7.65 1.76 -11.81
CA PHE A 53 7.11 0.43 -12.12
C PHE A 53 8.17 -0.68 -12.09
N ASP A 54 9.32 -0.45 -12.74
CA ASP A 54 10.39 -1.45 -12.80
C ASP A 54 10.90 -1.79 -11.39
N MET A 55 11.15 -0.77 -10.58
CA MET A 55 11.58 -0.95 -9.19
C MET A 55 10.53 -1.72 -8.36
N VAL A 56 9.26 -1.38 -8.51
CA VAL A 56 8.16 -2.05 -7.77
C VAL A 56 7.99 -3.48 -8.26
N SER A 57 8.11 -3.72 -9.56
CA SER A 57 8.08 -5.06 -10.16
C SER A 57 9.21 -5.95 -9.60
N ASP A 58 10.43 -5.41 -9.48
CA ASP A 58 11.57 -6.10 -8.87
C ASP A 58 11.29 -6.44 -7.39
N PHE A 59 10.70 -5.51 -6.64
CA PHE A 59 10.30 -5.76 -5.24
C PHE A 59 9.27 -6.88 -5.14
N ILE A 60 8.26 -6.90 -6.00
CA ILE A 60 7.25 -7.95 -6.03
C ILE A 60 7.89 -9.29 -6.37
N SER A 61 8.77 -9.33 -7.37
CA SER A 61 9.48 -10.54 -7.76
C SER A 61 10.31 -11.10 -6.61
N GLN A 62 11.06 -10.26 -5.92
CA GLN A 62 11.86 -10.64 -4.75
C GLN A 62 10.97 -11.16 -3.61
N LEU A 63 9.89 -10.46 -3.28
CA LEU A 63 8.95 -10.89 -2.24
C LEU A 63 8.30 -12.24 -2.60
N THR A 64 8.01 -12.49 -3.88
CA THR A 64 7.45 -13.75 -4.34
C THR A 64 8.45 -14.90 -4.14
N VAL A 65 9.72 -14.70 -4.48
CA VAL A 65 10.78 -15.70 -4.23
C VAL A 65 10.98 -15.94 -2.74
N ASP A 66 11.08 -14.87 -1.95
CA ASP A 66 11.32 -14.95 -0.51
C ASP A 66 10.13 -15.57 0.25
N SER A 67 8.90 -15.49 -0.26
CA SER A 67 7.71 -16.10 0.33
C SER A 67 7.77 -17.63 0.39
N HIS A 68 8.57 -18.26 -0.47
CA HIS A 68 8.79 -19.71 -0.49
C HIS A 68 9.83 -20.19 0.54
N ASP A 69 10.56 -19.27 1.16
CA ASP A 69 11.53 -19.57 2.22
C ASP A 69 11.07 -18.92 3.54
N TYR A 70 10.54 -19.73 4.45
CA TYR A 70 10.07 -19.25 5.74
C TYR A 70 11.13 -18.45 6.52
N LYS A 71 12.42 -18.75 6.35
CA LYS A 71 13.52 -18.03 7.00
C LYS A 71 13.71 -16.60 6.48
N ARG A 72 13.21 -16.31 5.28
CA ARG A 72 13.28 -14.97 4.65
C ARG A 72 12.08 -14.11 4.99
N ILE A 73 10.99 -14.70 5.48
CA ILE A 73 9.83 -13.97 5.98
C ILE A 73 10.20 -13.31 7.31
N SER A 74 10.56 -12.07 7.26
CA SER A 74 11.12 -11.29 8.36
C SER A 74 10.47 -9.91 8.47
N THR A 75 10.83 -9.16 9.50
CA THR A 75 10.44 -7.74 9.64
C THR A 75 10.81 -6.91 8.39
N ALA A 76 11.98 -7.18 7.78
CA ALA A 76 12.41 -6.51 6.54
C ALA A 76 11.51 -6.89 5.34
N TYR A 77 11.12 -8.16 5.23
CA TYR A 77 10.16 -8.63 4.24
C TYR A 77 8.83 -7.87 4.35
N VAL A 78 8.26 -7.80 5.54
CA VAL A 78 6.96 -7.15 5.76
C VAL A 78 7.05 -5.63 5.55
N ARG A 79 8.17 -5.00 5.91
CA ARG A 79 8.40 -3.60 5.60
C ARG A 79 8.44 -3.37 4.08
N LYS A 80 9.12 -4.23 3.32
CA LYS A 80 9.16 -4.17 1.85
C LYS A 80 7.76 -4.34 1.24
N LEU A 81 6.96 -5.25 1.80
CA LEU A 81 5.57 -5.41 1.39
C LEU A 81 4.75 -4.13 1.61
N GLY A 82 4.99 -3.42 2.72
CA GLY A 82 4.39 -2.10 2.97
C GLY A 82 4.80 -1.06 1.92
N GLU A 83 6.08 -1.04 1.49
CA GLU A 83 6.55 -0.14 0.43
C GLU A 83 5.86 -0.43 -0.91
N VAL A 84 5.72 -1.71 -1.27
CA VAL A 84 4.97 -2.11 -2.48
C VAL A 84 3.52 -1.65 -2.40
N THR A 85 2.88 -1.85 -1.25
CA THR A 85 1.50 -1.41 -1.02
C THR A 85 1.35 0.11 -1.20
N HIS A 86 2.33 0.89 -0.75
CA HIS A 86 2.36 2.34 -0.96
C HIS A 86 2.32 2.71 -2.45
N TYR A 87 3.28 2.20 -3.24
CA TYR A 87 3.36 2.53 -4.66
C TYR A 87 2.14 2.05 -5.44
N VAL A 88 1.67 0.83 -5.19
CA VAL A 88 0.47 0.30 -5.83
C VAL A 88 -0.74 1.17 -5.52
N ALA A 89 -0.91 1.61 -4.26
CA ALA A 89 -2.00 2.52 -3.90
C ALA A 89 -1.91 3.86 -4.64
N ASP A 90 -0.71 4.41 -4.81
CA ASP A 90 -0.51 5.65 -5.57
C ASP A 90 -0.87 5.49 -7.04
N TYR A 91 -0.54 4.36 -7.68
CA TYR A 91 -0.89 4.11 -9.08
C TYR A 91 -2.39 4.19 -9.38
N PHE A 92 -3.23 3.93 -8.39
CA PHE A 92 -4.70 4.06 -8.51
C PHE A 92 -5.22 5.45 -8.21
N THR A 93 -4.36 6.42 -7.89
CA THR A 93 -4.79 7.80 -7.63
C THR A 93 -4.54 8.70 -8.83
N TYR A 94 -5.53 9.53 -9.17
CA TYR A 94 -5.50 10.36 -10.38
C TYR A 94 -4.25 11.23 -10.55
N PRO A 95 -3.74 11.94 -9.50
CA PRO A 95 -2.55 12.77 -9.65
C PRO A 95 -1.25 12.01 -9.95
N HIS A 96 -1.24 10.68 -9.78
CA HIS A 96 -0.09 9.83 -10.05
C HIS A 96 -0.21 9.09 -11.39
N ASN A 97 -1.19 9.48 -12.22
CA ASN A 97 -1.41 8.93 -13.55
C ASN A 97 -0.99 9.92 -14.64
N GLU A 98 -0.58 9.40 -15.79
CA GLU A 98 -0.17 10.18 -16.98
C GLU A 98 -1.27 11.12 -17.50
N VAL A 99 -2.53 10.76 -17.27
CA VAL A 99 -3.68 11.58 -17.67
C VAL A 99 -3.94 12.78 -16.75
N PHE A 100 -3.15 12.96 -15.70
CA PHE A 100 -3.28 14.11 -14.81
C PHE A 100 -2.72 15.37 -15.47
N ASP A 101 -3.60 16.30 -15.76
CA ASP A 101 -3.33 17.60 -16.38
C ASP A 101 -3.36 18.78 -15.41
N GLY A 102 -3.52 18.49 -14.10
CA GLY A 102 -3.59 19.48 -13.03
C GLY A 102 -2.23 19.98 -12.56
N ASN A 103 -2.26 21.08 -11.83
CA ASN A 103 -1.09 21.65 -11.17
C ASN A 103 -0.93 21.10 -9.73
N ILE A 104 0.12 21.55 -9.02
CA ILE A 104 0.40 21.13 -7.63
C ILE A 104 -0.77 21.45 -6.68
N LYS A 105 -1.50 22.55 -6.90
CA LYS A 105 -2.66 22.91 -6.08
C LYS A 105 -3.79 21.91 -6.30
N ASP A 106 -4.06 21.53 -7.54
CA ASP A 106 -5.08 20.54 -7.89
C ASP A 106 -4.72 19.16 -7.30
N HIS A 107 -3.45 18.78 -7.37
CA HIS A 107 -2.94 17.59 -6.71
C HIS A 107 -3.22 17.60 -5.19
N CYS A 108 -2.88 18.70 -4.51
CA CYS A 108 -3.11 18.82 -3.07
C CYS A 108 -4.60 18.79 -2.69
N ILE A 109 -5.48 19.40 -3.52
CA ILE A 109 -6.93 19.37 -3.31
C ILE A 109 -7.46 17.96 -3.48
N TYR A 110 -7.05 17.25 -4.55
CA TYR A 110 -7.44 15.86 -4.77
C TYR A 110 -7.06 14.97 -3.59
N GLU A 111 -5.80 15.06 -3.13
CA GLU A 111 -5.33 14.23 -2.01
C GLU A 111 -6.04 14.55 -0.69
N LYS A 112 -6.43 15.81 -0.47
CA LYS A 112 -7.24 16.17 0.70
C LYS A 112 -8.61 15.50 0.62
N ASN A 113 -9.29 15.59 -0.51
CA ASN A 113 -10.59 15.00 -0.73
C ASN A 113 -10.54 13.46 -0.65
N LEU A 114 -9.51 12.85 -1.23
CA LEU A 114 -9.28 11.41 -1.14
C LEU A 114 -9.11 10.95 0.31
N LYS A 115 -8.36 11.70 1.13
CA LYS A 115 -8.18 11.39 2.55
C LYS A 115 -9.51 11.38 3.30
N GLU A 116 -10.37 12.36 3.03
CA GLU A 116 -11.68 12.48 3.67
C GLU A 116 -12.63 11.37 3.18
N ALA A 117 -12.63 11.08 1.90
CA ALA A 117 -13.41 9.99 1.31
C ALA A 117 -12.99 8.61 1.84
N LEU A 118 -11.67 8.34 1.90
CA LEU A 118 -11.13 7.09 2.44
C LEU A 118 -11.52 6.90 3.90
N LYS A 119 -11.42 7.96 4.72
CA LYS A 119 -11.83 7.92 6.12
C LYS A 119 -13.31 7.62 6.24
N SER A 120 -14.16 8.32 5.50
CA SER A 120 -15.61 8.09 5.49
C SER A 120 -15.96 6.68 5.07
N TYR A 121 -15.28 6.15 4.05
CA TYR A 121 -15.46 4.77 3.59
C TYR A 121 -15.09 3.75 4.68
N ILE A 122 -13.93 3.89 5.31
CA ILE A 122 -13.48 2.99 6.39
C ILE A 122 -14.44 3.04 7.58
N ASP A 123 -14.94 4.24 7.94
CA ASP A 123 -15.86 4.42 9.06
C ASP A 123 -17.27 3.88 8.79
N SER A 124 -17.73 3.88 7.53
CA SER A 124 -19.09 3.49 7.13
C SER A 124 -19.24 2.03 6.72
N GLU A 125 -18.20 1.42 6.21
CA GLU A 125 -18.23 0.09 5.63
C GLU A 125 -17.38 -0.88 6.46
N GLN A 126 -18.05 -1.71 7.28
CA GLN A 126 -17.44 -2.96 7.72
C GLN A 126 -17.48 -3.94 6.55
N ILE A 127 -16.46 -3.90 5.69
CA ILE A 127 -16.31 -4.92 4.65
C ILE A 127 -15.93 -6.21 5.36
N TYR A 128 -16.93 -7.07 5.59
CA TYR A 128 -16.70 -8.45 5.96
C TYR A 128 -16.11 -9.14 4.73
N ILE A 129 -14.78 -9.28 4.69
CA ILE A 129 -14.17 -10.27 3.79
C ILE A 129 -14.75 -11.61 4.22
N ASN A 130 -15.63 -12.15 3.38
CA ASN A 130 -16.35 -13.37 3.70
C ASN A 130 -15.33 -14.52 3.83
N LYS A 131 -15.06 -14.95 5.06
CA LYS A 131 -14.13 -16.04 5.37
C LYS A 131 -14.45 -17.30 4.56
N SER A 132 -15.72 -17.53 4.23
CA SER A 132 -16.13 -18.67 3.41
C SER A 132 -15.56 -18.62 1.98
N LEU A 133 -15.31 -17.44 1.42
CA LEU A 133 -14.67 -17.27 0.11
C LEU A 133 -13.17 -17.64 0.20
N ILE A 134 -12.48 -17.18 1.25
CA ILE A 134 -11.06 -17.48 1.46
C ILE A 134 -10.86 -18.98 1.71
N ASP A 135 -11.75 -19.59 2.50
CA ASP A 135 -11.69 -21.02 2.79
C ASP A 135 -12.01 -21.87 1.55
N SER A 136 -12.81 -21.37 0.60
CA SER A 136 -13.05 -22.06 -0.66
C SER A 136 -11.82 -22.15 -1.58
N PHE A 137 -10.89 -21.18 -1.46
CA PHE A 137 -9.62 -21.18 -2.18
C PHE A 137 -8.51 -22.00 -1.47
N ARG A 138 -8.72 -22.41 -0.22
CA ARG A 138 -7.75 -23.20 0.58
C ARG A 138 -8.02 -24.70 0.56
N LYS A 139 -9.09 -25.17 -0.06
CA LYS A 139 -9.33 -26.61 -0.22
C LYS A 139 -8.50 -27.15 -1.39
N PRO A 140 -7.74 -28.24 -1.17
CA PRO A 140 -6.95 -28.89 -2.20
C PRO A 140 -7.82 -29.44 -3.33
#